data_4d48117a14f474afce207cb903e26158
#
_entry.id   4d48117a14f474afce207cb903e26158
#
_cell.length_a   1.000
_cell.length_b   1.000
_cell.length_c   1.000
_cell.angle_alpha   90.00
_cell.angle_beta   90.00
_cell.angle_gamma   90.00
#
_symmetry.space_group_name_H-M   'P 1'
#
loop_
_entity.id
_entity.type
_entity.pdbx_description
1 polymer ?
#
loop_
_entity_poly.entity_id
_entity_poly.type
_entity_poly.pdbx_seq_one_letter_code
_entity_poly.pdbx_strand_id
1 'polypeptide(L)'
;MLQRFVLIAAWASIAILAYVTLTHVGFVYSIYFKLSPFLMRVNMRTYAHFEHVIAFAVFGALFAFAYPKRVVFVCCVVLISAITLEYLQTLTPDRHGTLIDALEKIVGGAFGICVARAAAALYFWSRNRCH
;
A
#
# COMPACT_ATOMS: atom_id res chain seq x y z
N MET A 1 17.62 10.24 13.15
CA MET A 1 17.88 9.67 11.81
C MET A 1 16.71 8.80 11.33
N LEU A 2 16.26 7.81 12.08
CA LEU A 2 15.19 6.87 11.68
C LEU A 2 13.92 7.57 11.16
N GLN A 3 13.42 8.59 11.85
CA GLN A 3 12.20 9.32 11.45
C GLN A 3 12.32 9.99 10.07
N ARG A 4 13.50 10.51 9.71
CA ARG A 4 13.74 11.10 8.40
C ARG A 4 13.72 10.04 7.29
N PHE A 5 14.28 8.86 7.54
CA PHE A 5 14.22 7.74 6.58
C PHE A 5 12.79 7.26 6.35
N VAL A 6 11.99 7.13 7.42
CA VAL A 6 10.58 6.74 7.30
C VAL A 6 9.78 7.78 6.51
N LEU A 7 10.03 9.07 6.72
CA LEU A 7 9.43 10.15 5.94
C LEU A 7 9.77 10.06 4.46
N ILE A 8 11.06 9.89 4.13
CA ILE A 8 11.51 9.75 2.74
C ILE A 8 10.87 8.50 2.10
N ALA A 9 10.88 7.37 2.80
CA ALA A 9 10.28 6.13 2.34
C ALA A 9 8.77 6.28 2.08
N ALA A 10 8.04 6.97 2.97
CA ALA A 10 6.62 7.22 2.81
C ALA A 10 6.34 8.05 1.55
N TRP A 11 7.06 9.13 1.31
CA TRP A 11 6.86 9.94 0.11
C TRP A 11 7.36 9.25 -1.17
N ALA A 12 8.47 8.52 -1.11
CA ALA A 12 8.97 7.72 -2.23
C ALA A 12 7.99 6.63 -2.62
N SER A 13 7.24 6.06 -1.66
CA SER A 13 6.23 5.02 -1.94
C SER A 13 5.10 5.51 -2.85
N ILE A 14 4.76 6.81 -2.84
CA ILE A 14 3.80 7.39 -3.80
C ILE A 14 4.33 7.27 -5.22
N ALA A 15 5.58 7.68 -5.45
CA ALA A 15 6.19 7.62 -6.78
C ALA A 15 6.34 6.16 -7.25
N ILE A 16 6.72 5.25 -6.36
CA ILE A 16 6.85 3.83 -6.66
C ILE A 16 5.49 3.23 -7.01
N LEU A 17 4.45 3.50 -6.21
CA LEU A 17 3.09 3.04 -6.51
C LEU A 17 2.58 3.59 -7.84
N ALA A 18 2.75 4.89 -8.10
CA ALA A 18 2.38 5.49 -9.37
C ALA A 18 3.11 4.82 -10.53
N TYR A 19 4.41 4.63 -10.42
CA TYR A 19 5.20 3.96 -11.45
C TYR A 19 4.73 2.53 -11.69
N VAL A 20 4.60 1.71 -10.66
CA VAL A 20 4.22 0.29 -10.78
C VAL A 20 2.79 0.13 -11.27
N THR A 21 1.87 1.01 -10.86
CA THR A 21 0.45 0.90 -11.24
C THR A 21 0.17 1.46 -12.64
N LEU A 22 0.94 2.43 -13.11
CA LEU A 22 0.71 3.08 -14.42
C LEU A 22 1.57 2.47 -15.54
N THR A 23 2.70 1.83 -15.22
CA THR A 23 3.56 1.21 -16.23
C THR A 23 3.28 -0.29 -16.34
N HIS A 24 3.34 -0.81 -17.58
CA HIS A 24 3.36 -2.26 -17.84
C HIS A 24 4.74 -2.80 -17.42
N VAL A 25 4.88 -3.16 -16.14
CA VAL A 25 6.15 -3.68 -15.66
C VAL A 25 6.23 -5.17 -15.99
N GLY A 26 6.78 -5.51 -17.16
CA GLY A 26 7.08 -6.89 -17.54
C GLY A 26 7.92 -7.65 -16.50
N PHE A 27 8.62 -6.89 -15.65
CA PHE A 27 9.36 -7.40 -14.49
C PHE A 27 8.45 -8.02 -13.43
N VAL A 28 7.30 -7.43 -13.13
CA VAL A 28 6.32 -8.00 -12.17
C VAL A 28 5.76 -9.32 -12.72
N TYR A 29 5.46 -9.36 -14.01
CA TYR A 29 5.03 -10.60 -14.67
C TYR A 29 6.13 -11.67 -14.68
N SER A 30 7.38 -11.30 -14.87
CA SER A 30 8.50 -12.26 -14.86
C SER A 30 8.78 -12.83 -13.48
N ILE A 31 8.62 -12.04 -12.42
CA ILE A 31 8.66 -12.52 -11.03
C ILE A 31 7.49 -13.46 -10.75
N TYR A 32 6.29 -13.10 -11.20
CA TYR A 32 5.11 -13.94 -11.07
C TYR A 32 5.32 -15.31 -11.74
N PHE A 33 5.80 -15.35 -12.99
CA PHE A 33 6.08 -16.60 -13.68
C PHE A 33 7.15 -17.46 -12.99
N LYS A 34 8.12 -16.85 -12.32
CA LYS A 34 9.15 -17.58 -11.55
C LYS A 34 8.62 -18.11 -10.20
N LEU A 35 7.66 -17.44 -9.58
CA LEU A 35 7.04 -17.86 -8.32
C LEU A 35 5.79 -18.74 -8.51
N SER A 36 5.20 -18.73 -9.70
CA SER A 36 3.99 -19.49 -10.05
C SER A 36 4.04 -20.99 -9.71
N PRO A 37 5.16 -21.71 -9.87
CA PRO A 37 5.22 -23.12 -9.46
C PRO A 37 5.12 -23.34 -7.95
N PHE A 38 5.46 -22.30 -7.14
CA PHE A 38 5.43 -22.34 -5.68
C PHE A 38 4.09 -21.89 -5.09
N LEU A 39 3.38 -21.04 -5.80
CA LEU A 39 2.07 -20.53 -5.41
C LEU A 39 1.01 -21.35 -6.13
N MET A 40 0.43 -22.36 -5.44
CA MET A 40 -0.70 -23.16 -5.93
C MET A 40 -1.67 -22.30 -6.77
N ARG A 41 -1.85 -22.65 -8.06
CA ARG A 41 -2.89 -22.23 -9.03
C ARG A 41 -3.92 -21.18 -8.55
N VAL A 42 -3.47 -20.04 -8.07
CA VAL A 42 -4.34 -18.91 -7.77
C VAL A 42 -4.69 -18.24 -9.09
N ASN A 43 -5.98 -18.04 -9.32
CA ASN A 43 -6.47 -17.42 -10.54
C ASN A 43 -5.83 -16.02 -10.70
N MET A 44 -5.33 -15.69 -11.90
CA MET A 44 -4.62 -14.42 -12.19
C MET A 44 -5.39 -13.16 -11.71
N ARG A 45 -6.73 -13.17 -11.78
CA ARG A 45 -7.57 -12.07 -11.28
C ARG A 45 -7.46 -11.91 -9.76
N THR A 46 -7.54 -13.01 -9.02
CA THR A 46 -7.45 -12.99 -7.55
C THR A 46 -6.08 -12.47 -7.08
N TYR A 47 -5.03 -12.75 -7.83
CA TYR A 47 -3.67 -12.29 -7.51
C TYR A 47 -3.52 -10.78 -7.65
N ALA A 48 -4.06 -10.18 -8.71
CA ALA A 48 -4.02 -8.73 -8.93
C ALA A 48 -4.71 -7.96 -7.78
N HIS A 49 -5.83 -8.48 -7.28
CA HIS A 49 -6.54 -7.89 -6.14
C HIS A 49 -5.71 -7.91 -4.84
N PHE A 50 -5.01 -9.03 -4.56
CA PHE A 50 -4.12 -9.12 -3.40
C PHE A 50 -2.94 -8.16 -3.48
N GLU A 51 -2.37 -7.94 -4.65
CA GLU A 51 -1.27 -6.98 -4.84
C GLU A 51 -1.68 -5.57 -4.45
N HIS A 52 -2.87 -5.12 -4.83
CA HIS A 52 -3.38 -3.79 -4.50
C HIS A 52 -3.58 -3.63 -2.99
N VAL A 53 -4.18 -4.63 -2.34
CA VAL A 53 -4.40 -4.61 -0.88
C VAL A 53 -3.08 -4.56 -0.12
N ILE A 54 -2.11 -5.42 -0.47
CA ILE A 54 -0.81 -5.49 0.21
C ILE A 54 -0.01 -4.21 -0.02
N ALA A 55 0.07 -3.73 -1.26
CA ALA A 55 0.81 -2.52 -1.60
C ALA A 55 0.29 -1.30 -0.84
N PHE A 56 -1.04 -1.14 -0.77
CA PHE A 56 -1.66 -0.05 -0.03
C PHE A 56 -1.62 -0.25 1.49
N ALA A 57 -1.59 -1.49 1.99
CA ALA A 57 -1.35 -1.75 3.41
C ALA A 57 0.05 -1.30 3.85
N VAL A 58 1.07 -1.63 3.07
CA VAL A 58 2.44 -1.13 3.31
C VAL A 58 2.50 0.39 3.22
N PHE A 59 1.86 0.97 2.20
CA PHE A 59 1.76 2.41 2.01
C PHE A 59 1.12 3.12 3.20
N GLY A 60 -0.05 2.65 3.64
CA GLY A 60 -0.75 3.19 4.81
C GLY A 60 0.04 3.06 6.10
N ALA A 61 0.72 1.92 6.30
CA ALA A 61 1.58 1.71 7.46
C ALA A 61 2.79 2.67 7.48
N LEU A 62 3.46 2.87 6.34
CA LEU A 62 4.58 3.81 6.21
C LEU A 62 4.16 5.23 6.58
N PHE A 63 3.03 5.71 6.05
CA PHE A 63 2.50 7.03 6.38
C PHE A 63 2.06 7.14 7.84
N ALA A 64 1.48 6.09 8.43
CA ALA A 64 1.11 6.06 9.83
C ALA A 64 2.33 6.14 10.76
N PHE A 65 3.44 5.49 10.42
CA PHE A 65 4.71 5.63 11.13
C PHE A 65 5.39 6.97 10.89
N ALA A 66 5.29 7.52 9.67
CA ALA A 66 5.84 8.83 9.33
C ALA A 66 5.12 9.97 10.08
N TYR A 67 3.80 9.85 10.24
CA TYR A 67 2.94 10.89 10.83
C TYR A 67 2.06 10.35 11.97
N PRO A 68 2.64 9.88 13.08
CA PRO A 68 1.90 9.17 14.15
C PRO A 68 0.81 10.01 14.81
N LYS A 69 0.94 11.34 14.80
CA LYS A 69 -0.02 12.30 15.42
C LYS A 69 -1.05 12.85 14.43
N ARG A 70 -0.96 12.52 13.14
CA ARG A 70 -1.78 13.14 12.08
C ARG A 70 -2.61 12.11 11.33
N VAL A 71 -3.45 11.36 12.03
CA VAL A 71 -4.23 10.24 11.45
C VAL A 71 -5.11 10.70 10.30
N VAL A 72 -5.82 11.80 10.46
CA VAL A 72 -6.70 12.35 9.42
C VAL A 72 -5.91 12.68 8.15
N PHE A 73 -4.75 13.30 8.29
CA PHE A 73 -3.86 13.57 7.17
C PHE A 73 -3.45 12.27 6.45
N VAL A 74 -3.07 11.23 7.20
CA VAL A 74 -2.68 9.93 6.64
C VAL A 74 -3.85 9.28 5.90
N CYS A 75 -5.04 9.30 6.47
CA CYS A 75 -6.25 8.80 5.82
C CYS A 75 -6.54 9.55 4.50
N CYS A 76 -6.42 10.89 4.52
CA CYS A 76 -6.61 11.70 3.31
C CYS A 76 -5.57 11.36 2.23
N VAL A 77 -4.30 11.19 2.59
CA VAL A 77 -3.24 10.81 1.63
C VAL A 77 -3.54 9.46 1.00
N VAL A 78 -3.91 8.46 1.79
CA VAL A 78 -4.27 7.13 1.28
C VAL A 78 -5.47 7.20 0.35
N LEU A 79 -6.53 7.89 0.76
CA LEU A 79 -7.76 8.02 -0.02
C LEU A 79 -7.52 8.74 -1.35
N ILE A 80 -6.86 9.89 -1.31
CA ILE A 80 -6.55 10.68 -2.51
C ILE A 80 -5.64 9.88 -3.44
N SER A 81 -4.62 9.21 -2.92
CA SER A 81 -3.72 8.37 -3.74
C SER A 81 -4.47 7.22 -4.40
N ALA A 82 -5.36 6.52 -3.68
CA ALA A 82 -6.15 5.43 -4.23
C ALA A 82 -7.04 5.90 -5.39
N ILE A 83 -7.79 6.99 -5.18
CA ILE A 83 -8.69 7.55 -6.19
C ILE A 83 -7.90 8.09 -7.40
N THR A 84 -6.82 8.83 -7.15
CA THR A 84 -6.01 9.43 -8.23
C THR A 84 -5.36 8.34 -9.09
N LEU A 85 -4.78 7.31 -8.48
CA LEU A 85 -4.15 6.23 -9.23
C LEU A 85 -5.18 5.45 -10.03
N GLU A 86 -6.38 5.22 -9.49
CA GLU A 86 -7.44 4.55 -10.23
C GLU A 86 -7.91 5.38 -11.42
N TYR A 87 -8.10 6.69 -11.22
CA TYR A 87 -8.46 7.60 -12.30
C TYR A 87 -7.38 7.63 -13.40
N LEU A 88 -6.10 7.69 -13.02
CA LEU A 88 -5.01 7.64 -13.99
C LEU A 88 -4.94 6.31 -14.76
N GLN A 89 -5.31 5.21 -14.12
CA GLN A 89 -5.41 3.90 -14.78
C GLN A 89 -6.49 3.88 -15.88
N THR A 90 -7.61 4.60 -15.69
CA THR A 90 -8.64 4.71 -16.73
C THR A 90 -8.17 5.49 -17.96
N LEU A 91 -7.16 6.36 -17.80
CA LEU A 91 -6.55 7.13 -18.91
C LEU A 91 -5.39 6.39 -19.59
N THR A 92 -4.95 5.27 -19.03
CA THR A 92 -3.81 4.50 -19.56
C THR A 92 -4.33 3.45 -20.55
N PRO A 93 -3.81 3.38 -21.80
CA PRO A 93 -4.15 2.34 -22.75
C PRO A 93 -3.94 0.95 -22.14
N ASP A 94 -4.82 0.02 -22.44
CA ASP A 94 -4.78 -1.38 -21.96
C ASP A 94 -4.97 -1.59 -20.45
N ARG A 95 -5.42 -0.57 -19.69
CA ARG A 95 -5.80 -0.67 -18.29
C ARG A 95 -7.25 -0.25 -18.09
N HIS A 96 -7.96 -0.99 -17.26
CA HIS A 96 -9.33 -0.66 -16.86
C HIS A 96 -9.35 -0.42 -15.35
N GLY A 97 -9.43 0.86 -14.95
CA GLY A 97 -9.68 1.22 -13.57
C GLY A 97 -11.09 0.77 -13.16
N THR A 98 -11.23 0.11 -12.03
CA THR A 98 -12.55 -0.31 -11.50
C THR A 98 -12.78 0.24 -10.11
N LEU A 99 -14.05 0.50 -9.77
CA LEU A 99 -14.41 0.91 -8.40
C LEU A 99 -14.00 -0.12 -7.35
N ILE A 100 -13.95 -1.40 -7.73
CA ILE A 100 -13.54 -2.48 -6.84
C ILE A 100 -12.06 -2.34 -6.50
N ASP A 101 -11.21 -2.05 -7.49
CA ASP A 101 -9.77 -1.86 -7.28
C ASP A 101 -9.49 -0.63 -6.40
N ALA A 102 -10.29 0.45 -6.57
CA ALA A 102 -10.21 1.60 -5.67
C ALA A 102 -10.56 1.24 -4.22
N LEU A 103 -11.63 0.47 -4.02
CA LEU A 103 -12.04 0.01 -2.69
C LEU A 103 -10.99 -0.89 -2.05
N GLU A 104 -10.38 -1.81 -2.79
CA GLU A 104 -9.32 -2.68 -2.30
C GLU A 104 -8.08 -1.90 -1.85
N LYS A 105 -7.68 -0.88 -2.60
CA LYS A 105 -6.61 0.04 -2.24
C LYS A 105 -6.93 0.78 -0.94
N ILE A 106 -8.16 1.28 -0.79
CA ILE A 106 -8.61 1.98 0.42
C ILE A 106 -8.63 1.05 1.62
N VAL A 107 -9.19 -0.16 1.47
CA VAL A 107 -9.25 -1.16 2.54
C VAL A 107 -7.85 -1.60 2.96
N GLY A 108 -6.97 -1.86 1.98
CA GLY A 108 -5.56 -2.17 2.25
C GLY A 108 -4.87 -1.06 3.05
N GLY A 109 -5.01 0.19 2.60
CA GLY A 109 -4.42 1.34 3.28
C GLY A 109 -4.96 1.54 4.70
N ALA A 110 -6.27 1.42 4.90
CA ALA A 110 -6.90 1.49 6.22
C ALA A 110 -6.38 0.37 7.15
N PHE A 111 -6.27 -0.85 6.65
CA PHE A 111 -5.70 -1.97 7.39
C PHE A 111 -4.26 -1.69 7.80
N GLY A 112 -3.42 -1.21 6.90
CA GLY A 112 -2.03 -0.85 7.19
C GLY A 112 -1.92 0.24 8.27
N ILE A 113 -2.77 1.27 8.21
CA ILE A 113 -2.84 2.31 9.24
C ILE A 113 -3.20 1.70 10.60
N CYS A 114 -4.22 0.85 10.66
CA CYS A 114 -4.66 0.20 11.90
C CYS A 114 -3.56 -0.65 12.51
N VAL A 115 -2.89 -1.49 11.71
CA VAL A 115 -1.79 -2.36 12.16
C VAL A 115 -0.62 -1.52 12.70
N ALA A 116 -0.20 -0.49 11.98
CA ALA A 116 0.89 0.39 12.42
C ALA A 116 0.58 1.10 13.74
N ARG A 117 -0.65 1.56 13.93
CA ARG A 117 -1.08 2.20 15.18
C ARG A 117 -1.18 1.22 16.33
N ALA A 118 -1.72 0.02 16.09
CA ALA A 118 -1.77 -1.04 17.10
C ALA A 118 -0.36 -1.43 17.55
N ALA A 119 0.57 -1.62 16.61
CA ALA A 119 1.96 -1.93 16.91
C ALA A 119 2.63 -0.82 17.73
N ALA A 120 2.41 0.45 17.39
CA ALA A 120 2.92 1.58 18.15
C ALA A 120 2.34 1.62 19.57
N ALA A 121 1.03 1.41 19.73
CA ALA A 121 0.37 1.38 21.04
C ALA A 121 0.91 0.25 21.93
N LEU A 122 1.06 -0.95 21.36
CA LEU A 122 1.63 -2.11 22.10
C LEU A 122 3.07 -1.86 22.51
N TYR A 123 3.87 -1.24 21.66
CA TYR A 123 5.26 -0.90 21.99
C TYR A 123 5.35 0.09 23.16
N PHE A 124 4.52 1.15 23.16
CA PHE A 124 4.48 2.10 24.27
C PHE A 124 3.96 1.48 25.57
N TRP A 125 2.94 0.61 25.46
CA TRP A 125 2.39 -0.08 26.62
C TRP A 125 3.41 -1.06 27.26
N SER A 126 4.16 -1.81 26.48
CA SER A 126 5.19 -2.72 26.99
C SER A 126 6.32 -1.95 27.70
N ARG A 127 6.75 -0.80 27.15
CA ARG A 127 7.76 0.04 27.81
C ARG A 127 7.33 0.59 29.16
N ASN A 128 6.06 0.99 29.28
CA ASN A 128 5.54 1.55 30.53
C ASN A 128 5.31 0.50 31.62
N ARG A 129 5.32 -0.79 31.30
CA ARG A 129 5.23 -1.88 32.30
C ARG A 129 6.58 -2.31 32.88
N CYS A 130 7.67 -1.95 32.22
CA CYS A 130 9.03 -2.31 32.67
C CYS A 130 9.67 -1.25 33.57
N HIS A 131 8.92 -0.20 33.93
CA HIS A 131 9.26 0.83 34.92
C HIS A 131 8.25 0.80 36.06
#